data_f103b6b6ccd5208a0b9b66da356db5a1
#
_entry.id   f103b6b6ccd5208a0b9b66da356db5a1
#
_cell.length_a   1.000
_cell.length_b   1.000
_cell.length_c   1.000
_cell.angle_alpha   90.00
_cell.angle_beta   90.00
_cell.angle_gamma   90.00
#
_symmetry.space_group_name_H-M   'P 1'
#
loop_
_entity.id
_entity.type
_entity.pdbx_description
1 polymer ?
#
loop_
_entity_poly.entity_id
_entity_poly.type
_entity_poly.pdbx_seq_one_letter_code
_entity_poly.pdbx_strand_id
1 'polypeptide(L)'
;MGTCLAVLQNRNVVQPMITQWGYGVNNGPNHWYKTHPNASGNKQSPVDIVPSLAIPDASLFQNQIRWSYHKKYSKTVVNSGHGWTVEYVSTKNYFEGGPAVNRYILDQIHCHWGKSNERGSEHTINGYQMAAEVSITIFLNLLSGCLLV
;
A
#
# COMPACT_ATOMS: atom_id res chain seq x y z
N MET A 1 28.75 -24.23 2.81
CA MET A 1 29.34 -22.88 2.67
C MET A 1 29.10 -22.45 1.24
N GLY A 2 28.09 -21.64 0.99
CA GLY A 2 27.73 -21.10 -0.33
C GLY A 2 27.79 -19.58 -0.25
N THR A 3 28.79 -19.01 -0.88
CA THR A 3 29.02 -17.57 -1.02
C THR A 3 27.99 -16.96 -1.94
N CYS A 4 27.14 -16.09 -1.42
CA CYS A 4 26.26 -15.25 -2.20
C CYS A 4 27.10 -14.16 -2.88
N LEU A 5 27.31 -14.25 -4.20
CA LEU A 5 27.94 -13.20 -4.98
C LEU A 5 26.94 -12.06 -5.15
N ALA A 6 27.23 -10.92 -4.50
CA ALA A 6 26.56 -9.67 -4.78
C ALA A 6 27.03 -9.15 -6.15
N VAL A 7 26.17 -9.19 -7.15
CA VAL A 7 26.40 -8.54 -8.44
C VAL A 7 26.16 -7.05 -8.26
N LEU A 8 27.25 -6.28 -8.16
CA LEU A 8 27.22 -4.82 -8.26
C LEU A 8 26.86 -4.46 -9.71
N GLN A 9 25.58 -4.18 -9.97
CA GLN A 9 25.18 -3.64 -11.25
C GLN A 9 25.67 -2.19 -11.40
N ASN A 10 26.45 -1.99 -12.43
CA ASN A 10 27.05 -0.75 -12.86
C ASN A 10 25.94 0.29 -13.18
N ARG A 11 25.83 1.35 -12.39
CA ARG A 11 24.79 2.38 -12.48
C ARG A 11 25.10 3.44 -13.56
N ASN A 12 25.30 3.03 -14.79
CA ASN A 12 25.44 3.95 -15.92
C ASN A 12 24.59 3.53 -17.13
N VAL A 13 23.46 2.89 -16.90
CA VAL A 13 22.43 2.79 -17.93
C VAL A 13 21.54 4.02 -17.74
N VAL A 14 21.65 4.99 -18.66
CA VAL A 14 20.61 6.00 -18.85
C VAL A 14 19.35 5.22 -19.19
N GLN A 15 18.52 4.94 -18.20
CA GLN A 15 17.20 4.39 -18.49
C GLN A 15 16.47 5.41 -19.34
N PRO A 16 15.86 5.01 -20.48
CA PRO A 16 14.95 5.89 -21.18
C PRO A 16 13.96 6.39 -20.14
N MET A 17 13.62 7.69 -20.17
CA MET A 17 12.61 8.27 -19.29
C MET A 17 11.33 7.44 -19.45
N ILE A 18 11.21 6.41 -18.59
CA ILE A 18 9.95 5.72 -18.41
C ILE A 18 9.01 6.82 -17.96
N THR A 19 7.99 7.08 -18.72
CA THR A 19 6.99 8.10 -18.43
C THR A 19 6.52 7.85 -17.00
N GLN A 20 6.98 8.71 -16.10
CA GLN A 20 6.64 8.61 -14.69
C GLN A 20 5.12 8.59 -14.61
N TRP A 21 4.55 7.62 -13.93
CA TRP A 21 3.11 7.55 -13.72
C TRP A 21 2.62 8.85 -13.04
N GLY A 22 1.39 9.22 -13.27
CA GLY A 22 0.80 10.42 -12.71
C GLY A 22 -0.71 10.43 -12.93
N TYR A 23 -1.29 11.62 -12.93
CA TYR A 23 -2.73 11.82 -13.12
C TYR A 23 -3.02 12.68 -14.36
N GLY A 24 -2.04 12.91 -15.21
CA GLY A 24 -2.20 13.65 -16.45
C GLY A 24 -2.84 12.84 -17.57
N VAL A 25 -3.18 13.50 -18.66
CA VAL A 25 -3.84 12.88 -19.83
C VAL A 25 -3.02 11.73 -20.42
N ASN A 26 -1.69 11.84 -20.40
CA ASN A 26 -0.79 10.89 -21.07
C ASN A 26 -0.14 9.88 -20.11
N ASN A 27 -0.26 10.05 -18.80
CA ASN A 27 0.36 9.21 -17.79
C ASN A 27 -0.57 8.86 -16.60
N GLY A 28 -1.87 9.14 -16.76
CA GLY A 28 -2.90 8.86 -15.77
C GLY A 28 -3.33 7.39 -15.76
N PRO A 29 -4.35 7.05 -14.94
CA PRO A 29 -4.82 5.68 -14.68
C PRO A 29 -5.04 4.83 -15.94
N ASN A 30 -5.56 5.43 -17.00
CA ASN A 30 -5.80 4.75 -18.29
C ASN A 30 -4.52 4.30 -19.01
N HIS A 31 -3.36 4.68 -18.49
CA HIS A 31 -2.06 4.34 -19.08
C HIS A 31 -1.16 3.52 -18.14
N TRP A 32 -1.51 3.39 -16.86
CA TRP A 32 -0.67 2.71 -15.87
C TRP A 32 -0.39 1.25 -16.21
N TYR A 33 -1.34 0.55 -16.84
CA TYR A 33 -1.16 -0.84 -17.24
C TYR A 33 0.03 -1.05 -18.21
N LYS A 34 0.47 -0.02 -18.94
CA LYS A 34 1.59 -0.11 -19.88
C LYS A 34 2.92 -0.36 -19.17
N THR A 35 3.06 0.15 -17.96
CA THR A 35 4.27 -0.03 -17.14
C THR A 35 4.03 -0.93 -15.94
N HIS A 36 2.76 -1.06 -15.51
CA HIS A 36 2.31 -1.84 -14.38
C HIS A 36 1.13 -2.73 -14.81
N PRO A 37 1.37 -3.91 -15.40
CA PRO A 37 0.32 -4.77 -16.00
C PRO A 37 -0.81 -5.11 -15.03
N ASN A 38 -0.53 -5.24 -13.73
CA ASN A 38 -1.53 -5.50 -12.69
C ASN A 38 -2.57 -4.39 -12.55
N ALA A 39 -2.30 -3.17 -13.04
CA ALA A 39 -3.26 -2.08 -13.03
C ALA A 39 -4.47 -2.30 -13.97
N SER A 40 -4.43 -3.32 -14.83
CA SER A 40 -5.58 -3.77 -15.64
C SER A 40 -6.26 -5.02 -15.07
N GLY A 41 -5.85 -5.50 -13.90
CA GLY A 41 -6.45 -6.65 -13.24
C GLY A 41 -7.86 -6.37 -12.71
N ASN A 42 -8.52 -7.41 -12.22
CA ASN A 42 -9.90 -7.35 -11.71
C ASN A 42 -9.97 -7.19 -10.17
N LYS A 43 -8.85 -6.96 -9.50
CA LYS A 43 -8.75 -6.68 -8.06
C LYS A 43 -8.09 -5.33 -7.86
N GLN A 44 -8.85 -4.28 -8.11
CA GLN A 44 -8.35 -2.90 -8.04
C GLN A 44 -8.88 -2.18 -6.79
N SER A 45 -8.14 -1.17 -6.37
CA SER A 45 -8.55 -0.14 -5.40
C SER A 45 -8.39 1.23 -6.07
N PRO A 46 -9.16 2.24 -5.64
CA PRO A 46 -10.16 2.21 -4.57
C PRO A 46 -11.47 1.49 -4.94
N VAL A 47 -12.30 1.20 -3.93
CA VAL A 47 -13.65 0.64 -4.09
C VAL A 47 -14.69 1.48 -3.37
N ASP A 48 -15.96 1.36 -3.77
CA ASP A 48 -17.08 1.88 -3.00
C ASP A 48 -17.52 0.86 -1.95
N ILE A 49 -17.51 1.25 -0.69
CA ILE A 49 -17.97 0.42 0.42
C ILE A 49 -19.45 0.69 0.63
N VAL A 50 -20.28 -0.31 0.35
CA VAL A 50 -21.73 -0.25 0.57
C VAL A 50 -22.10 -1.10 1.78
N PRO A 51 -22.23 -0.50 3.00
CA PRO A 51 -22.43 -1.25 4.24
C PRO A 51 -23.67 -2.16 4.22
N SER A 52 -24.73 -1.76 3.52
CA SER A 52 -25.95 -2.57 3.39
C SER A 52 -25.75 -3.87 2.59
N LEU A 53 -24.66 -3.96 1.81
CA LEU A 53 -24.28 -5.16 1.07
C LEU A 53 -23.24 -5.99 1.79
N ALA A 54 -22.71 -5.52 2.94
CA ALA A 54 -21.74 -6.25 3.71
C ALA A 54 -22.38 -7.49 4.36
N ILE A 55 -21.73 -8.63 4.17
CA ILE A 55 -22.17 -9.91 4.76
C ILE A 55 -21.30 -10.15 6.00
N PRO A 56 -21.92 -10.31 7.20
CA PRO A 56 -21.18 -10.66 8.39
C PRO A 56 -20.48 -12.02 8.25
N ASP A 57 -19.20 -12.08 8.59
CA ASP A 57 -18.44 -13.32 8.62
C ASP A 57 -18.16 -13.71 10.08
N ALA A 58 -18.87 -14.76 10.56
CA ALA A 58 -18.76 -15.23 11.93
C ALA A 58 -17.36 -15.75 12.27
N SER A 59 -16.57 -16.21 11.29
CA SER A 59 -15.20 -16.69 11.52
C SER A 59 -14.27 -15.60 12.01
N LEU A 60 -14.54 -14.34 11.67
CA LEU A 60 -13.73 -13.18 12.06
C LEU A 60 -13.90 -12.81 13.54
N PHE A 61 -15.01 -13.19 14.18
CA PHE A 61 -15.23 -12.91 15.61
C PHE A 61 -14.22 -13.60 16.53
N GLN A 62 -13.74 -14.77 16.14
CA GLN A 62 -12.76 -15.54 16.92
C GLN A 62 -11.31 -15.08 16.67
N ASN A 63 -11.07 -14.38 15.58
CA ASN A 63 -9.75 -13.90 15.18
C ASN A 63 -9.70 -12.37 15.23
N GLN A 64 -9.73 -11.80 16.41
CA GLN A 64 -9.72 -10.35 16.59
C GLN A 64 -8.49 -9.71 15.97
N ILE A 65 -8.69 -8.57 15.32
CA ILE A 65 -7.62 -7.74 14.78
C ILE A 65 -6.75 -7.22 15.93
N ARG A 66 -5.44 -7.39 15.81
CA ARG A 66 -4.42 -6.86 16.71
C ARG A 66 -3.36 -6.15 15.93
N TRP A 67 -2.88 -5.04 16.45
CA TRP A 67 -1.79 -4.27 15.84
C TRP A 67 -0.88 -3.65 16.90
N SER A 68 0.34 -3.35 16.50
CA SER A 68 1.33 -2.64 17.30
C SER A 68 2.06 -1.66 16.42
N TYR A 69 1.83 -0.36 16.61
CA TYR A 69 2.47 0.70 15.83
C TYR A 69 3.15 1.68 16.78
N HIS A 70 4.47 1.66 16.78
CA HIS A 70 5.29 2.51 17.63
C HIS A 70 6.06 3.53 16.82
N LYS A 71 5.85 4.82 17.08
CA LYS A 71 6.51 5.94 16.40
C LYS A 71 8.04 5.87 16.42
N LYS A 72 8.63 5.27 17.45
CA LYS A 72 10.11 5.13 17.59
C LYS A 72 10.76 4.25 16.52
N TYR A 73 9.96 3.51 15.75
CA TYR A 73 10.42 2.66 14.65
C TYR A 73 10.12 3.28 13.27
N SER A 74 9.64 4.52 13.23
CA SER A 74 9.59 5.26 11.96
C SER A 74 11.03 5.54 11.52
N LYS A 75 11.28 5.41 10.21
CA LYS A 75 12.59 5.64 9.60
C LYS A 75 12.67 7.04 9.01
N THR A 76 11.73 7.36 8.15
CA THR A 76 11.80 8.53 7.30
C THR A 76 10.38 9.05 7.02
N VAL A 77 10.27 10.37 6.87
CA VAL A 77 9.11 11.01 6.24
C VAL A 77 9.55 11.44 4.85
N VAL A 78 8.89 10.93 3.83
CA VAL A 78 9.19 11.19 2.42
C VAL A 78 8.07 12.01 1.81
N ASN A 79 8.43 13.08 1.09
CA ASN A 79 7.52 13.75 0.17
C ASN A 79 7.80 13.23 -1.25
N SER A 80 6.85 12.49 -1.81
CA SER A 80 6.98 11.86 -3.13
C SER A 80 6.62 12.81 -4.29
N GLY A 81 6.14 14.03 -4.01
CA GLY A 81 5.53 14.92 -4.99
C GLY A 81 4.05 14.61 -5.27
N HIS A 82 3.57 13.43 -4.89
CA HIS A 82 2.16 13.01 -4.96
C HIS A 82 1.49 12.97 -3.58
N GLY A 83 2.28 13.01 -2.51
CA GLY A 83 1.84 12.96 -1.13
C GLY A 83 3.03 12.79 -0.20
N TRP A 84 2.76 12.62 1.09
CA TRP A 84 3.76 12.25 2.08
C TRP A 84 3.57 10.81 2.55
N THR A 85 4.67 10.19 2.91
CA THR A 85 4.72 8.82 3.41
C THR A 85 5.61 8.75 4.64
N VAL A 86 5.18 8.05 5.68
CA VAL A 86 6.02 7.68 6.82
C VAL A 86 6.43 6.22 6.64
N GLU A 87 7.73 5.97 6.47
CA GLU A 87 8.29 4.64 6.31
C GLU A 87 8.66 4.02 7.65
N TYR A 88 8.53 2.71 7.75
CA TYR A 88 8.89 1.92 8.93
C TYR A 88 9.87 0.79 8.57
N VAL A 89 10.70 0.38 9.53
CA VAL A 89 11.75 -0.64 9.31
C VAL A 89 11.80 -1.70 10.41
N SER A 90 10.76 -1.86 11.18
CA SER A 90 10.79 -2.75 12.34
C SER A 90 9.70 -3.81 12.30
N THR A 91 10.09 -5.06 12.50
CA THR A 91 9.18 -6.19 12.69
C THR A 91 8.33 -6.10 13.98
N LYS A 92 8.62 -5.11 14.84
CA LYS A 92 7.83 -4.84 16.04
C LYS A 92 6.55 -4.05 15.75
N ASN A 93 6.46 -3.43 14.58
CA ASN A 93 5.23 -2.85 14.08
C ASN A 93 4.52 -3.87 13.22
N TYR A 94 3.36 -4.34 13.65
CA TYR A 94 2.67 -5.43 13.00
C TYR A 94 1.16 -5.28 13.02
N PHE A 95 0.53 -6.03 12.13
CA PHE A 95 -0.90 -6.28 12.06
C PHE A 95 -1.14 -7.79 11.97
N GLU A 96 -2.13 -8.31 12.70
CA GLU A 96 -2.55 -9.71 12.65
C GLU A 96 -4.02 -9.86 13.01
N GLY A 97 -4.60 -11.01 12.71
CA GLY A 97 -6.00 -11.31 13.01
C GLY A 97 -6.98 -10.75 11.97
N GLY A 98 -8.27 -10.81 12.24
CA GLY A 98 -9.31 -10.57 11.26
C GLY A 98 -9.17 -11.53 10.06
N PRO A 99 -9.19 -11.04 8.83
CA PRO A 99 -8.98 -11.86 7.64
C PRO A 99 -7.50 -12.24 7.40
N ALA A 100 -6.57 -11.69 8.19
CA ALA A 100 -5.15 -11.96 8.05
C ALA A 100 -4.79 -13.32 8.61
N VAL A 101 -4.37 -14.26 7.75
CA VAL A 101 -3.93 -15.60 8.13
C VAL A 101 -2.60 -15.57 8.88
N ASN A 102 -1.76 -14.58 8.59
CA ASN A 102 -0.41 -14.44 9.13
C ASN A 102 -0.23 -13.09 9.81
N ARG A 103 0.93 -12.91 10.46
CA ARG A 103 1.37 -11.60 10.93
C ARG A 103 2.00 -10.83 9.77
N TYR A 104 1.53 -9.62 9.55
CA TYR A 104 2.05 -8.66 8.59
C TYR A 104 2.84 -7.58 9.31
N ILE A 105 3.86 -7.08 8.65
CA ILE A 105 4.73 -6.00 9.15
C ILE A 105 4.30 -4.68 8.51
N LEU A 106 4.28 -3.62 9.30
CA LEU A 106 4.02 -2.28 8.83
C LEU A 106 5.20 -1.81 7.95
N ASP A 107 4.88 -1.44 6.73
CA ASP A 107 5.81 -0.86 5.75
C ASP A 107 5.76 0.66 5.80
N GLN A 108 4.58 1.20 5.55
CA GLN A 108 4.39 2.64 5.49
C GLN A 108 2.98 3.07 5.89
N ILE A 109 2.87 4.34 6.23
CA ILE A 109 1.60 5.06 6.39
C ILE A 109 1.63 6.25 5.45
N HIS A 110 0.58 6.45 4.67
CA HIS A 110 0.41 7.63 3.82
C HIS A 110 -1.03 8.14 3.89
N CYS A 111 -1.25 9.34 3.36
CA CYS A 111 -2.54 9.99 3.41
C CYS A 111 -2.93 10.52 2.03
N HIS A 112 -4.20 10.37 1.72
CA HIS A 112 -4.86 11.01 0.59
C HIS A 112 -5.75 12.13 1.12
N TRP A 113 -5.75 13.28 0.43
CA TRP A 113 -6.60 14.43 0.73
C TRP A 113 -6.92 15.20 -0.55
N GLY A 114 -7.92 16.04 -0.52
CA GLY A 114 -8.37 16.79 -1.68
C GLY A 114 -8.51 18.29 -1.41
N LYS A 115 -9.13 18.97 -2.34
CA LYS A 115 -9.35 20.41 -2.28
C LYS A 115 -10.44 20.82 -1.29
N SER A 116 -11.32 19.89 -0.92
CA SER A 116 -12.44 20.14 0.01
C SER A 116 -12.68 18.91 0.87
N ASN A 117 -13.46 19.07 1.93
CA ASN A 117 -13.79 17.99 2.86
C ASN A 117 -14.67 16.90 2.25
N GLU A 118 -15.23 17.13 1.07
CA GLU A 118 -16.09 16.18 0.35
C GLU A 118 -15.33 15.43 -0.76
N ARG A 119 -14.02 15.67 -0.92
CA ARG A 119 -13.22 15.14 -2.03
C ARG A 119 -11.77 14.84 -1.62
N GLY A 120 -11.59 14.07 -0.57
CA GLY A 120 -10.27 13.77 -0.03
C GLY A 120 -9.89 12.29 -0.08
N SER A 121 -10.83 11.39 0.21
CA SER A 121 -10.58 9.95 0.18
C SER A 121 -10.57 9.40 -1.25
N GLU A 122 -9.85 8.32 -1.47
CA GLU A 122 -9.92 7.53 -2.70
C GLU A 122 -11.08 6.53 -2.62
N HIS A 123 -11.20 5.77 -1.52
CA HIS A 123 -12.37 4.94 -1.26
C HIS A 123 -13.59 5.78 -0.95
N THR A 124 -14.77 5.26 -1.29
CA THR A 124 -16.06 5.89 -0.99
C THR A 124 -16.89 5.03 -0.06
N ILE A 125 -17.83 5.64 0.65
CA ILE A 125 -18.83 4.92 1.44
C ILE A 125 -20.20 5.36 0.93
N ASN A 126 -20.97 4.42 0.38
CA ASN A 126 -22.24 4.70 -0.32
C ASN A 126 -22.10 5.79 -1.42
N GLY A 127 -21.00 5.76 -2.16
CA GLY A 127 -20.69 6.72 -3.21
C GLY A 127 -20.14 8.07 -2.72
N TYR A 128 -20.00 8.31 -1.42
CA TYR A 128 -19.48 9.56 -0.86
C TYR A 128 -18.02 9.47 -0.51
N GLN A 129 -17.23 10.45 -0.94
CA GLN A 129 -15.85 10.64 -0.48
C GLN A 129 -15.81 11.28 0.89
N MET A 130 -14.75 10.99 1.65
CA MET A 130 -14.45 11.62 2.93
C MET A 130 -13.40 12.72 2.76
N ALA A 131 -13.19 13.51 3.80
CA ALA A 131 -12.24 14.63 3.79
C ALA A 131 -10.79 14.17 3.54
N ALA A 132 -10.43 13.00 4.02
CA ALA A 132 -9.12 12.38 3.83
C ALA A 132 -9.22 10.86 4.03
N GLU A 133 -8.18 10.16 3.59
CA GLU A 133 -7.99 8.73 3.82
C GLU A 133 -6.56 8.50 4.32
N VAL A 134 -6.43 7.74 5.40
CA VAL A 134 -5.13 7.26 5.88
C VAL A 134 -4.97 5.81 5.49
N SER A 135 -3.99 5.54 4.67
CA SER A 135 -3.65 4.20 4.20
C SER A 135 -2.47 3.63 4.98
N ILE A 136 -2.61 2.39 5.42
CA ILE A 136 -1.58 1.65 6.15
C ILE A 136 -1.16 0.46 5.30
N THR A 137 0.04 0.54 4.73
CA THR A 137 0.58 -0.53 3.91
C THR A 137 1.32 -1.54 4.79
N ILE A 138 0.97 -2.81 4.62
CA ILE A 138 1.57 -3.92 5.35
C ILE A 138 2.06 -4.98 4.37
N PHE A 139 3.15 -5.68 4.71
CA PHE A 139 3.65 -6.80 3.91
C PHE A 139 3.78 -8.06 4.74
N LEU A 140 3.66 -9.21 4.08
CA LEU A 140 3.82 -10.50 4.74
C LEU A 140 5.30 -10.72 5.13
N ASN A 141 5.56 -10.87 6.42
CA ASN A 141 6.90 -11.22 6.91
C ASN A 141 7.13 -12.72 6.77
N LEU A 142 7.66 -13.14 5.66
CA LEU A 142 8.14 -14.50 5.46
C LEU A 142 9.53 -14.63 6.07
N LEU A 143 9.62 -15.00 7.35
CA LEU A 143 10.90 -15.25 8.04
C LEU A 143 11.72 -16.43 7.47
N SER A 144 11.31 -17.01 6.36
CA SER A 144 12.04 -18.09 5.67
C SER A 144 11.79 -18.03 4.17
N GLY A 145 12.60 -17.28 3.45
CA GLY A 145 12.64 -17.30 2.00
C GLY A 145 12.06 -16.02 1.37
N CYS A 146 12.91 -15.31 0.70
CA CYS A 146 12.59 -14.17 -0.15
C CYS A 146 11.60 -14.63 -1.24
N LEU A 147 10.34 -14.27 -1.10
CA LEU A 147 9.41 -14.27 -2.22
C LEU A 147 9.00 -12.81 -2.45
N LEU A 148 9.67 -12.20 -3.43
CA LEU A 148 9.19 -10.98 -4.06
C LEU A 148 7.97 -11.36 -4.91
N VAL A 149 6.81 -10.86 -4.57
CA VAL A 149 5.63 -10.86 -5.43
C VAL A 149 5.46 -9.46 -6.00
#